data_682d842594cc2482037e19641e4aef16
#
_entry.id   682d842594cc2482037e19641e4aef16
#
_cell.length_a   1.000
_cell.length_b   1.000
_cell.length_c   1.000
_cell.angle_alpha   90.00
_cell.angle_beta   90.00
_cell.angle_gamma   90.00
#
_symmetry.space_group_name_H-M   'P 1'
#
loop_
_entity.id
_entity.type
_entity.pdbx_description
1 polymer ?
#
loop_
_entity_poly.entity_id
_entity_poly.type
_entity_poly.pdbx_seq_one_letter_code
_entity_poly.pdbx_strand_id
1 'polypeptide(L)'
;VNTRHYVWGFVLSLEISAHESIREMYKKLKEDGMTNLWDRWAAQEQIRCKSFCAKGLSCQFCSNGPCRIIPGKLERGTCGMDGDGMAIRYMLLRNAMGLSTYTYHAREVAKTLIATGEGKTPFKISDTVKLRDFAAKLGLNPNSPVDHLAVDLGRYILSAINSDSNASLKTVEVFATPGRIAVWKRLGILPGGPANEQIDAISHCLTNVDGDYVSLAKTAMRLALSCIYGSLIPLEYGQDILFGTPKPHRMNFDFGILDPSYVNIVVNGHEPFVGIAS
;
A
#
# COMPACT_ATOMS: atom_id res chain seq x y z
N VAL A 1 22.27 5.66 -42.86
CA VAL A 1 23.15 4.75 -42.12
C VAL A 1 22.87 4.91 -40.65
N ASN A 2 22.41 3.84 -40.07
CA ASN A 2 21.69 3.75 -38.79
C ASN A 2 22.64 3.68 -37.57
N THR A 3 23.02 4.79 -37.00
CA THR A 3 23.82 4.86 -35.78
C THR A 3 22.97 4.90 -34.49
N ARG A 4 21.64 4.84 -34.59
CA ARG A 4 20.74 4.91 -33.42
C ARG A 4 20.52 3.58 -32.70
N HIS A 5 20.77 2.42 -33.30
CA HIS A 5 20.50 1.13 -32.68
C HIS A 5 21.54 0.68 -31.65
N TYR A 6 22.80 1.11 -31.76
CA TYR A 6 23.85 0.72 -30.82
C TYR A 6 23.85 1.53 -29.52
N VAL A 7 23.41 2.78 -29.56
CA VAL A 7 23.30 3.63 -28.36
C VAL A 7 22.13 3.17 -27.48
N TRP A 8 21.04 2.70 -28.08
CA TRP A 8 19.85 2.23 -27.36
C TRP A 8 20.08 0.92 -26.60
N GLY A 9 20.87 0.00 -27.07
CA GLY A 9 21.16 -1.26 -26.36
C GLY A 9 21.97 -1.07 -25.10
N PHE A 10 22.89 -0.12 -25.06
CA PHE A 10 23.69 0.18 -23.88
C PHE A 10 22.94 1.03 -22.84
N VAL A 11 22.12 1.96 -23.29
CA VAL A 11 21.24 2.78 -22.43
C VAL A 11 20.15 1.93 -21.80
N LEU A 12 19.53 1.02 -22.54
CA LEU A 12 18.52 0.08 -22.02
C LEU A 12 19.05 -0.83 -20.89
N SER A 13 20.31 -1.23 -20.94
CA SER A 13 20.90 -2.10 -19.92
C SER A 13 21.12 -1.37 -18.57
N LEU A 14 21.40 -0.08 -18.60
CA LEU A 14 21.49 0.77 -17.40
C LEU A 14 20.12 1.18 -16.85
N GLU A 15 19.09 1.29 -17.72
CA GLU A 15 17.71 1.64 -17.35
C GLU A 15 16.96 0.49 -16.67
N ILE A 16 17.37 -0.76 -16.88
CA ILE A 16 16.71 -1.93 -16.29
C ILE A 16 16.92 -1.97 -14.77
N SER A 17 18.16 -1.81 -14.33
CA SER A 17 18.52 -1.80 -12.90
C SER A 17 19.90 -1.21 -12.67
N ALA A 18 20.09 -0.57 -11.53
CA ALA A 18 21.39 -0.18 -11.01
C ALA A 18 22.21 -1.40 -10.54
N HIS A 19 21.55 -2.51 -10.20
CA HIS A 19 22.21 -3.74 -9.72
C HIS A 19 22.69 -4.60 -10.89
N GLU A 20 23.95 -4.97 -10.84
CA GLU A 20 24.59 -5.78 -11.88
C GLU A 20 23.97 -7.18 -12.00
N SER A 21 23.74 -7.85 -10.88
CA SER A 21 23.10 -9.17 -10.83
C SER A 21 21.73 -9.20 -11.50
N ILE A 22 20.92 -8.14 -11.39
CA ILE A 22 19.64 -8.03 -12.09
C ILE A 22 19.86 -7.91 -13.60
N ARG A 23 20.87 -7.15 -14.04
CA ARG A 23 21.21 -7.04 -15.45
C ARG A 23 21.73 -8.36 -16.03
N GLU A 24 22.54 -9.08 -15.27
CA GLU A 24 23.01 -10.41 -15.65
C GLU A 24 21.86 -11.42 -15.76
N MET A 25 20.94 -11.41 -14.78
CA MET A 25 19.75 -12.25 -14.84
C MET A 25 18.87 -11.92 -16.03
N TYR A 26 18.67 -10.64 -16.33
CA TYR A 26 17.92 -10.22 -17.52
C TYR A 26 18.56 -10.74 -18.80
N LYS A 27 19.89 -10.65 -18.92
CA LYS A 27 20.66 -11.19 -20.05
C LYS A 27 20.45 -12.70 -20.16
N LYS A 28 20.59 -13.43 -19.05
CA LYS A 28 20.37 -14.87 -18.98
C LYS A 28 18.97 -15.28 -19.45
N LEU A 29 17.92 -14.58 -18.96
CA LEU A 29 16.55 -14.83 -19.39
C LEU A 29 16.36 -14.61 -20.89
N LYS A 30 17.03 -13.62 -21.48
CA LYS A 30 17.03 -13.37 -22.91
C LYS A 30 17.72 -14.51 -23.71
N GLU A 31 18.87 -14.96 -23.23
CA GLU A 31 19.62 -16.08 -23.85
C GLU A 31 18.80 -17.37 -23.80
N ASP A 32 18.06 -17.61 -22.73
CA ASP A 32 17.19 -18.77 -22.54
C ASP A 32 15.83 -18.66 -23.27
N GLY A 33 15.56 -17.53 -23.94
CA GLY A 33 14.29 -17.28 -24.64
C GLY A 33 13.10 -17.10 -23.71
N MET A 34 13.33 -16.79 -22.44
CA MET A 34 12.28 -16.59 -21.44
C MET A 34 11.76 -15.16 -21.45
N THR A 35 10.44 -15.01 -21.46
CA THR A 35 9.79 -13.70 -21.36
C THR A 35 9.89 -13.16 -19.92
N ASN A 36 10.03 -11.85 -19.77
CA ASN A 36 10.16 -11.16 -18.50
C ASN A 36 9.33 -9.87 -18.46
N LEU A 37 9.35 -9.19 -17.32
CA LEU A 37 8.59 -7.95 -17.10
C LEU A 37 8.96 -6.87 -18.11
N TRP A 38 10.24 -6.65 -18.38
CA TRP A 38 10.72 -5.58 -19.28
C TRP A 38 10.31 -5.81 -20.72
N ASP A 39 10.34 -7.06 -21.19
CA ASP A 39 9.87 -7.40 -22.54
C ASP A 39 8.39 -7.11 -22.71
N ARG A 40 7.58 -7.48 -21.72
CA ARG A 40 6.15 -7.20 -21.72
C ARG A 40 5.88 -5.69 -21.61
N TRP A 41 6.66 -4.99 -20.79
CA TRP A 41 6.55 -3.53 -20.68
C TRP A 41 6.89 -2.84 -22.02
N ALA A 42 7.98 -3.25 -22.68
CA ALA A 42 8.38 -2.71 -23.98
C ALA A 42 7.33 -2.95 -25.07
N ALA A 43 6.72 -4.13 -25.07
CA ALA A 43 5.62 -4.44 -25.99
C ALA A 43 4.40 -3.54 -25.75
N GLN A 44 4.02 -3.32 -24.49
CA GLN A 44 2.93 -2.41 -24.11
C GLN A 44 3.26 -0.96 -24.46
N GLU A 45 4.52 -0.52 -24.32
CA GLU A 45 4.94 0.85 -24.61
C GLU A 45 4.69 1.26 -26.06
N GLN A 46 4.74 0.31 -26.99
CA GLN A 46 4.48 0.57 -28.42
C GLN A 46 3.02 0.93 -28.70
N ILE A 47 2.10 0.40 -27.91
CA ILE A 47 0.64 0.57 -28.12
C ILE A 47 -0.02 1.52 -27.12
N ARG A 48 0.72 2.01 -26.12
CA ARG A 48 0.18 2.94 -25.13
C ARG A 48 -0.25 4.25 -25.73
N CYS A 49 -1.42 4.70 -25.35
CA CYS A 49 -1.88 6.06 -25.68
C CYS A 49 -1.13 7.09 -24.84
N LYS A 50 -0.08 7.69 -25.40
CA LYS A 50 0.76 8.70 -24.73
C LYS A 50 0.13 10.08 -24.65
N SER A 51 -0.87 10.37 -25.51
CA SER A 51 -1.45 11.70 -25.62
C SER A 51 -2.45 12.04 -24.51
N PHE A 52 -3.28 11.10 -24.09
CA PHE A 52 -4.30 11.33 -23.07
C PHE A 52 -4.35 10.24 -21.99
N CYS A 53 -4.21 8.94 -22.31
CA CYS A 53 -4.26 7.87 -21.32
C CYS A 53 -3.12 7.97 -20.30
N ALA A 54 -1.89 8.19 -20.78
CA ALA A 54 -0.70 8.31 -19.91
C ALA A 54 -0.72 9.59 -19.05
N LYS A 55 -1.48 10.60 -19.48
CA LYS A 55 -1.65 11.86 -18.73
C LYS A 55 -2.86 11.84 -17.78
N GLY A 56 -3.59 10.73 -17.68
CA GLY A 56 -4.79 10.64 -16.86
C GLY A 56 -6.00 11.41 -17.41
N LEU A 57 -5.99 11.78 -18.70
CA LEU A 57 -7.04 12.53 -19.36
C LEU A 57 -8.12 11.64 -20.00
N SER A 58 -8.26 10.42 -19.55
CA SER A 58 -9.30 9.47 -19.95
C SER A 58 -9.97 8.89 -18.71
N CYS A 59 -11.25 8.60 -18.80
CA CYS A 59 -12.02 8.03 -17.70
C CYS A 59 -12.88 6.87 -18.19
N GLN A 60 -12.86 5.75 -17.42
CA GLN A 60 -13.56 4.51 -17.71
C GLN A 60 -14.36 4.00 -16.51
N PHE A 61 -14.75 4.90 -15.58
CA PHE A 61 -15.35 4.52 -14.30
C PHE A 61 -16.87 4.28 -14.37
N CYS A 62 -17.51 4.61 -15.48
CA CYS A 62 -18.95 4.35 -15.64
C CYS A 62 -19.30 3.91 -17.06
N SER A 63 -20.54 3.41 -17.21
CA SER A 63 -21.06 2.94 -18.50
C SER A 63 -21.28 4.04 -19.57
N ASN A 64 -21.23 5.32 -19.16
CA ASN A 64 -21.32 6.45 -20.10
C ASN A 64 -19.98 6.76 -20.82
N GLY A 65 -18.90 6.10 -20.40
CA GLY A 65 -17.59 6.18 -21.01
C GLY A 65 -17.37 5.12 -22.10
N PRO A 66 -16.11 5.01 -22.56
CA PRO A 66 -14.94 5.76 -22.12
C PRO A 66 -14.97 7.23 -22.54
N CYS A 67 -14.60 8.10 -21.61
CA CYS A 67 -14.44 9.53 -21.87
C CYS A 67 -12.96 9.88 -22.00
N ARG A 68 -12.65 10.93 -22.78
CA ARG A 68 -11.30 11.51 -22.86
C ARG A 68 -11.40 13.02 -22.98
N ILE A 69 -10.38 13.71 -22.50
CA ILE A 69 -10.23 15.15 -22.65
C ILE A 69 -9.26 15.42 -23.81
N ILE A 70 -9.62 16.32 -24.67
CA ILE A 70 -8.77 16.84 -25.77
C ILE A 70 -8.71 18.35 -25.58
N PRO A 71 -7.62 18.89 -25.00
CA PRO A 71 -7.50 20.32 -24.74
C PRO A 71 -7.83 21.16 -25.98
N GLY A 72 -8.63 22.22 -25.79
CA GLY A 72 -9.09 23.08 -26.85
C GLY A 72 -10.21 22.53 -27.75
N LYS A 73 -10.63 21.26 -27.54
CA LYS A 73 -11.71 20.64 -28.34
C LYS A 73 -12.80 19.99 -27.51
N LEU A 74 -12.41 19.25 -26.48
CA LEU A 74 -13.30 18.47 -25.61
C LEU A 74 -12.79 18.57 -24.19
N GLU A 75 -13.33 19.50 -23.44
CA GLU A 75 -12.84 19.86 -22.11
C GLU A 75 -13.49 19.07 -20.97
N ARG A 76 -14.59 18.35 -21.23
CA ARG A 76 -15.35 17.63 -20.22
C ARG A 76 -15.79 16.26 -20.71
N GLY A 77 -15.81 15.30 -19.79
CA GLY A 77 -16.44 13.99 -19.99
C GLY A 77 -17.97 14.08 -19.98
N THR A 78 -18.63 12.98 -20.27
CA THR A 78 -20.11 12.90 -20.31
C THR A 78 -20.77 13.37 -19.02
N CYS A 79 -20.17 13.09 -17.86
CA CYS A 79 -20.67 13.52 -16.54
C CYS A 79 -20.29 14.97 -16.16
N GLY A 80 -19.62 15.72 -17.05
CA GLY A 80 -19.17 17.08 -16.79
C GLY A 80 -17.78 17.17 -16.13
N MET A 81 -17.13 16.05 -15.78
CA MET A 81 -15.79 16.04 -15.19
C MET A 81 -14.75 16.59 -16.18
N ASP A 82 -13.91 17.49 -15.71
CA ASP A 82 -12.75 18.01 -16.45
C ASP A 82 -11.51 17.12 -16.35
N GLY A 83 -10.41 17.55 -16.95
CA GLY A 83 -9.16 16.80 -16.97
C GLY A 83 -8.52 16.63 -15.59
N ASP A 84 -8.57 17.68 -14.76
CA ASP A 84 -8.00 17.65 -13.41
C ASP A 84 -8.76 16.67 -12.51
N GLY A 85 -10.09 16.72 -12.57
CA GLY A 85 -10.94 15.77 -11.87
C GLY A 85 -10.76 14.33 -12.35
N MET A 86 -10.56 14.09 -13.65
CA MET A 86 -10.25 12.75 -14.15
C MET A 86 -8.91 12.22 -13.60
N ALA A 87 -7.88 13.05 -13.62
CA ALA A 87 -6.55 12.66 -13.15
C ALA A 87 -6.57 12.34 -11.64
N ILE A 88 -7.22 13.17 -10.83
CA ILE A 88 -7.30 12.98 -9.38
C ILE A 88 -8.16 11.77 -9.01
N ARG A 89 -9.22 11.45 -9.76
CA ARG A 89 -10.01 10.22 -9.56
C ARG A 89 -9.18 8.96 -9.71
N TYR A 90 -8.31 8.89 -10.72
CA TYR A 90 -7.40 7.77 -10.88
C TYR A 90 -6.38 7.67 -9.75
N MET A 91 -5.85 8.80 -9.28
CA MET A 91 -4.97 8.82 -8.12
C MET A 91 -5.69 8.34 -6.86
N LEU A 92 -6.91 8.82 -6.62
CA LEU A 92 -7.73 8.41 -5.50
C LEU A 92 -8.03 6.91 -5.51
N LEU A 93 -8.40 6.35 -6.67
CA LEU A 93 -8.63 4.91 -6.82
C LEU A 93 -7.36 4.09 -6.52
N ARG A 94 -6.20 4.52 -7.02
CA ARG A 94 -4.92 3.86 -6.72
C ARG A 94 -4.58 3.91 -5.23
N ASN A 95 -4.83 5.04 -4.57
CA ASN A 95 -4.64 5.17 -3.12
C ASN A 95 -5.60 4.24 -2.36
N ALA A 96 -6.86 4.11 -2.81
CA ALA A 96 -7.81 3.17 -2.23
C ALA A 96 -7.35 1.72 -2.35
N MET A 97 -6.78 1.33 -3.51
CA MET A 97 -6.19 0.00 -3.70
C MET A 97 -5.01 -0.23 -2.74
N GLY A 98 -4.13 0.76 -2.57
CA GLY A 98 -3.00 0.70 -1.63
C GLY A 98 -3.46 0.57 -0.18
N LEU A 99 -4.44 1.38 0.25
CA LEU A 99 -5.02 1.26 1.58
C LEU A 99 -5.65 -0.12 1.80
N SER A 100 -6.36 -0.64 0.78
CA SER A 100 -6.98 -1.98 0.82
C SER A 100 -5.95 -3.06 1.17
N THR A 101 -4.79 -3.04 0.52
CA THR A 101 -3.70 -3.98 0.73
C THR A 101 -3.19 -3.93 2.17
N TYR A 102 -2.85 -2.76 2.68
CA TYR A 102 -2.33 -2.61 4.04
C TYR A 102 -3.39 -2.85 5.11
N THR A 103 -4.66 -2.54 4.83
CA THR A 103 -5.77 -2.89 5.72
C THR A 103 -5.95 -4.40 5.80
N TYR A 104 -5.80 -5.12 4.68
CA TYR A 104 -5.80 -6.57 4.67
C TYR A 104 -4.70 -7.15 5.58
N HIS A 105 -3.46 -6.69 5.43
CA HIS A 105 -2.34 -7.13 6.28
C HIS A 105 -2.59 -6.82 7.77
N ALA A 106 -3.08 -5.63 8.10
CA ALA A 106 -3.42 -5.27 9.48
C ALA A 106 -4.51 -6.18 10.07
N ARG A 107 -5.50 -6.56 9.25
CA ARG A 107 -6.54 -7.53 9.65
C ARG A 107 -5.96 -8.92 9.94
N GLU A 108 -5.06 -9.40 9.08
CA GLU A 108 -4.44 -10.72 9.26
C GLU A 108 -3.53 -10.74 10.50
N VAL A 109 -2.75 -9.69 10.75
CA VAL A 109 -1.97 -9.55 12.00
C VAL A 109 -2.89 -9.51 13.21
N ALA A 110 -3.99 -8.77 13.18
CA ALA A 110 -4.95 -8.71 14.28
C ALA A 110 -5.59 -10.09 14.57
N LYS A 111 -5.98 -10.82 13.53
CA LYS A 111 -6.49 -12.21 13.68
C LYS A 111 -5.43 -13.14 14.24
N THR A 112 -4.18 -12.97 13.85
CA THR A 112 -3.06 -13.77 14.36
C THR A 112 -2.78 -13.49 15.84
N LEU A 113 -2.83 -12.22 16.26
CA LEU A 113 -2.75 -11.86 17.67
C LEU A 113 -3.84 -12.57 18.50
N ILE A 114 -5.08 -12.56 17.98
CA ILE A 114 -6.20 -13.27 18.62
C ILE A 114 -5.92 -14.78 18.69
N ALA A 115 -5.59 -15.39 17.56
CA ALA A 115 -5.34 -16.83 17.49
C ALA A 115 -4.16 -17.27 18.37
N THR A 116 -3.11 -16.44 18.46
CA THR A 116 -1.94 -16.70 19.33
C THR A 116 -2.32 -16.61 20.80
N GLY A 117 -3.05 -15.56 21.20
CA GLY A 117 -3.55 -15.43 22.56
C GLY A 117 -4.55 -16.51 22.96
N GLU A 118 -5.26 -17.10 22.01
CA GLU A 118 -6.16 -18.25 22.22
C GLU A 118 -5.42 -19.60 22.15
N GLY A 119 -4.10 -19.61 21.97
CA GLY A 119 -3.29 -20.84 21.87
C GLY A 119 -3.51 -21.67 20.60
N LYS A 120 -4.03 -21.04 19.52
CA LYS A 120 -4.37 -21.71 18.25
C LYS A 120 -3.24 -21.64 17.21
N THR A 121 -2.10 -21.06 17.54
CA THR A 121 -0.92 -20.98 16.66
C THR A 121 0.26 -21.71 17.27
N PRO A 122 1.26 -22.12 16.48
CA PRO A 122 2.46 -22.76 16.98
C PRO A 122 3.46 -21.77 17.63
N PHE A 123 3.26 -20.47 17.47
CA PHE A 123 4.15 -19.43 18.00
C PHE A 123 3.57 -18.71 19.21
N LYS A 124 4.42 -17.97 19.90
CA LYS A 124 4.10 -17.22 21.11
C LYS A 124 4.30 -15.74 20.88
N ILE A 125 3.75 -14.91 21.77
CA ILE A 125 4.03 -13.47 21.78
C ILE A 125 5.52 -13.26 22.09
N SER A 126 6.26 -12.69 21.15
CA SER A 126 7.71 -12.49 21.22
C SER A 126 8.11 -11.23 21.97
N ASP A 127 7.40 -10.10 21.74
CA ASP A 127 7.68 -8.83 22.40
C ASP A 127 6.52 -8.40 23.32
N THR A 128 6.56 -8.91 24.55
CA THR A 128 5.56 -8.62 25.58
C THR A 128 5.64 -7.19 26.09
N VAL A 129 6.82 -6.57 26.03
CA VAL A 129 7.02 -5.16 26.44
C VAL A 129 6.31 -4.24 25.46
N LYS A 130 6.50 -4.46 24.16
CA LYS A 130 5.84 -3.70 23.11
C LYS A 130 4.34 -3.92 23.10
N LEU A 131 3.87 -5.15 23.36
CA LEU A 131 2.44 -5.45 23.54
C LEU A 131 1.83 -4.58 24.64
N ARG A 132 2.45 -4.52 25.83
CA ARG A 132 1.95 -3.74 26.95
C ARG A 132 1.98 -2.23 26.68
N ASP A 133 3.06 -1.73 26.09
CA ASP A 133 3.19 -0.32 25.72
C ASP A 133 2.13 0.11 24.72
N PHE A 134 1.95 -0.68 23.65
CA PHE A 134 0.97 -0.35 22.62
C PHE A 134 -0.46 -0.46 23.15
N ALA A 135 -0.77 -1.48 23.92
CA ALA A 135 -2.07 -1.65 24.57
C ALA A 135 -2.41 -0.45 25.48
N ALA A 136 -1.45 -0.03 26.32
CA ALA A 136 -1.62 1.13 27.19
C ALA A 136 -1.91 2.42 26.40
N LYS A 137 -1.16 2.66 25.32
CA LYS A 137 -1.37 3.80 24.41
C LYS A 137 -2.76 3.80 23.79
N LEU A 138 -3.31 2.64 23.53
CA LEU A 138 -4.67 2.51 22.97
C LEU A 138 -5.78 2.50 24.04
N GLY A 139 -5.42 2.56 25.32
CA GLY A 139 -6.37 2.60 26.44
C GLY A 139 -6.82 1.22 26.92
N LEU A 140 -6.14 0.15 26.52
CA LEU A 140 -6.33 -1.20 27.07
C LEU A 140 -5.56 -1.37 28.38
N ASN A 141 -5.98 -2.32 29.22
CA ASN A 141 -5.30 -2.58 30.50
C ASN A 141 -3.95 -3.32 30.28
N PRO A 142 -2.80 -2.65 30.43
CA PRO A 142 -1.50 -3.27 30.16
C PRO A 142 -1.10 -4.36 31.21
N ASN A 143 -1.80 -4.45 32.32
CA ASN A 143 -1.53 -5.42 33.37
C ASN A 143 -2.28 -6.75 33.18
N SER A 144 -3.12 -6.86 32.15
CA SER A 144 -3.78 -8.11 31.81
C SER A 144 -2.75 -9.23 31.51
N PRO A 145 -3.10 -10.50 31.68
CA PRO A 145 -2.29 -11.62 31.20
C PRO A 145 -1.95 -11.44 29.71
N VAL A 146 -0.73 -11.82 29.31
CA VAL A 146 -0.20 -11.58 27.97
C VAL A 146 -1.14 -12.11 26.87
N ASP A 147 -1.63 -13.33 27.05
CA ASP A 147 -2.50 -13.98 26.07
C ASP A 147 -3.85 -13.24 25.92
N HIS A 148 -4.46 -12.86 27.06
CA HIS A 148 -5.69 -12.06 27.05
C HIS A 148 -5.47 -10.68 26.41
N LEU A 149 -4.34 -10.03 26.73
CA LEU A 149 -4.01 -8.72 26.17
C LEU A 149 -3.79 -8.77 24.65
N ALA A 150 -3.19 -9.87 24.15
CA ALA A 150 -3.04 -10.08 22.70
C ALA A 150 -4.40 -10.23 22.00
N VAL A 151 -5.33 -10.98 22.62
CA VAL A 151 -6.71 -11.09 22.11
C VAL A 151 -7.42 -9.73 22.10
N ASP A 152 -7.32 -8.99 23.20
CA ASP A 152 -7.98 -7.68 23.33
C ASP A 152 -7.40 -6.67 22.34
N LEU A 153 -6.08 -6.66 22.15
CA LEU A 153 -5.43 -5.81 21.15
C LEU A 153 -5.87 -6.18 19.72
N GLY A 154 -5.90 -7.46 19.38
CA GLY A 154 -6.37 -7.91 18.06
C GLY A 154 -7.82 -7.49 17.79
N ARG A 155 -8.71 -7.67 18.77
CA ARG A 155 -10.12 -7.22 18.66
C ARG A 155 -10.23 -5.71 18.53
N TYR A 156 -9.42 -4.96 19.29
CA TYR A 156 -9.35 -3.51 19.18
C TYR A 156 -8.96 -3.07 17.77
N ILE A 157 -7.90 -3.65 17.19
CA ILE A 157 -7.45 -3.33 15.83
C ILE A 157 -8.55 -3.60 14.81
N LEU A 158 -9.23 -4.75 14.89
CA LEU A 158 -10.35 -5.08 13.99
C LEU A 158 -11.51 -4.08 14.13
N SER A 159 -11.82 -3.65 15.36
CA SER A 159 -12.84 -2.64 15.62
C SER A 159 -12.45 -1.27 15.06
N ALA A 160 -11.18 -0.86 15.24
CA ALA A 160 -10.67 0.41 14.73
C ALA A 160 -10.68 0.47 13.19
N ILE A 161 -10.35 -0.65 12.52
CA ILE A 161 -10.42 -0.75 11.05
C ILE A 161 -11.85 -0.46 10.53
N ASN A 162 -12.86 -0.91 11.26
CA ASN A 162 -14.25 -0.78 10.88
C ASN A 162 -14.96 0.43 11.53
N SER A 163 -14.23 1.30 12.25
CA SER A 163 -14.82 2.50 12.82
C SER A 163 -15.29 3.48 11.75
N ASP A 164 -16.27 4.33 12.10
CA ASP A 164 -16.83 5.33 11.20
C ASP A 164 -15.73 6.27 10.66
N SER A 165 -15.88 6.73 9.42
CA SER A 165 -15.03 7.74 8.79
C SER A 165 -15.01 9.09 9.54
N ASN A 166 -16.03 9.37 10.34
CA ASN A 166 -16.08 10.55 11.22
C ASN A 166 -15.50 10.32 12.62
N ALA A 167 -15.15 9.07 12.97
CA ALA A 167 -14.57 8.75 14.26
C ALA A 167 -13.04 8.95 14.21
N SER A 168 -12.50 9.74 15.13
CA SER A 168 -11.04 9.89 15.25
C SER A 168 -10.42 8.57 15.70
N LEU A 169 -9.38 8.14 14.98
CA LEU A 169 -8.60 6.98 15.37
C LEU A 169 -7.73 7.29 16.59
N LYS A 170 -7.72 6.40 17.58
CA LYS A 170 -6.85 6.54 18.76
C LYS A 170 -5.37 6.57 18.40
N THR A 171 -4.97 5.84 17.37
CA THR A 171 -3.62 5.88 16.82
C THR A 171 -3.23 7.27 16.29
N VAL A 172 -4.16 8.04 15.72
CA VAL A 172 -3.92 9.43 15.34
C VAL A 172 -3.63 10.27 16.58
N GLU A 173 -4.44 10.14 17.62
CA GLU A 173 -4.28 10.92 18.86
C GLU A 173 -2.94 10.66 19.56
N VAL A 174 -2.48 9.40 19.50
CA VAL A 174 -1.26 8.95 20.20
C VAL A 174 0.01 9.22 19.39
N PHE A 175 -0.01 9.06 18.09
CA PHE A 175 1.20 9.07 17.26
C PHE A 175 1.36 10.35 16.42
N ALA A 176 0.29 11.11 16.19
CA ALA A 176 0.40 12.38 15.50
C ALA A 176 0.66 13.53 16.47
N THR A 177 1.45 14.52 16.03
CA THR A 177 1.69 15.72 16.84
C THR A 177 0.43 16.59 16.91
N PRO A 178 0.19 17.29 18.03
CA PRO A 178 -0.98 18.19 18.17
C PRO A 178 -1.11 19.20 17.03
N GLY A 179 0.01 19.74 16.55
CA GLY A 179 0.03 20.68 15.42
C GLY A 179 -0.49 20.06 14.12
N ARG A 180 -0.11 18.81 13.83
CA ARG A 180 -0.62 18.08 12.65
C ARG A 180 -2.11 17.82 12.77
N ILE A 181 -2.56 17.35 13.93
CA ILE A 181 -4.00 17.11 14.19
C ILE A 181 -4.81 18.38 13.98
N ALA A 182 -4.34 19.52 14.50
CA ALA A 182 -5.01 20.81 14.32
C ALA A 182 -5.13 21.22 12.84
N VAL A 183 -4.06 21.01 12.05
CA VAL A 183 -4.06 21.27 10.60
C VAL A 183 -5.04 20.33 9.89
N TRP A 184 -5.00 19.04 10.18
CA TRP A 184 -5.90 18.06 9.54
C TRP A 184 -7.37 18.31 9.85
N LYS A 185 -7.69 18.70 11.10
CA LYS A 185 -9.04 19.11 11.47
C LYS A 185 -9.51 20.34 10.67
N ARG A 186 -8.65 21.36 10.55
CA ARG A 186 -8.95 22.57 9.79
C ARG A 186 -9.17 22.30 8.30
N LEU A 187 -8.42 21.36 7.73
CA LEU A 187 -8.54 20.98 6.33
C LEU A 187 -9.67 19.98 6.05
N GLY A 188 -10.29 19.41 7.08
CA GLY A 188 -11.30 18.36 6.93
C GLY A 188 -10.75 17.03 6.43
N ILE A 189 -9.48 16.72 6.77
CA ILE A 189 -8.80 15.48 6.35
C ILE A 189 -8.39 14.59 7.53
N LEU A 190 -8.94 14.81 8.72
CA LEU A 190 -8.71 13.91 9.85
C LEU A 190 -9.32 12.55 9.52
N PRO A 191 -8.52 11.46 9.55
CA PRO A 191 -8.99 10.16 9.08
C PRO A 191 -9.82 9.42 10.11
N GLY A 192 -10.77 8.63 9.63
CA GLY A 192 -11.48 7.60 10.36
C GLY A 192 -10.95 6.19 10.05
N GLY A 193 -11.81 5.19 10.30
CA GLY A 193 -11.48 3.78 10.08
C GLY A 193 -11.21 3.44 8.62
N PRO A 194 -10.14 2.66 8.33
CA PRO A 194 -9.71 2.37 6.97
C PRO A 194 -10.79 1.79 6.05
N ALA A 195 -11.66 0.92 6.56
CA ALA A 195 -12.72 0.31 5.75
C ALA A 195 -13.75 1.35 5.28
N ASN A 196 -14.18 2.24 6.16
CA ASN A 196 -15.15 3.27 5.82
C ASN A 196 -14.53 4.39 4.96
N GLU A 197 -13.28 4.76 5.22
CA GLU A 197 -12.55 5.70 4.35
C GLU A 197 -12.40 5.17 2.90
N GLN A 198 -12.25 3.86 2.72
CA GLN A 198 -12.25 3.24 1.38
C GLN A 198 -13.61 3.33 0.70
N ILE A 199 -14.68 3.07 1.43
CA ILE A 199 -16.05 3.16 0.91
C ILE A 199 -16.31 4.59 0.44
N ASP A 200 -16.00 5.58 1.28
CA ASP A 200 -16.14 7.00 0.94
C ASP A 200 -15.32 7.36 -0.30
N ALA A 201 -14.03 7.00 -0.33
CA ALA A 201 -13.13 7.32 -1.43
C ALA A 201 -13.60 6.73 -2.77
N ILE A 202 -14.05 5.46 -2.77
CA ILE A 202 -14.55 4.81 -3.99
C ILE A 202 -15.87 5.44 -4.42
N SER A 203 -16.76 5.79 -3.49
CA SER A 203 -18.00 6.49 -3.79
C SER A 203 -17.76 7.83 -4.45
N HIS A 204 -16.78 8.62 -3.97
CA HIS A 204 -16.38 9.89 -4.58
C HIS A 204 -15.80 9.75 -6.01
N CYS A 205 -15.30 8.58 -6.38
CA CYS A 205 -14.84 8.32 -7.75
C CYS A 205 -16.00 8.15 -8.75
N LEU A 206 -17.23 7.93 -8.29
CA LEU A 206 -18.36 7.65 -9.15
C LEU A 206 -18.92 8.90 -9.84
N THR A 207 -19.67 8.66 -10.91
CA THR A 207 -20.38 9.69 -11.68
C THR A 207 -21.36 10.46 -10.79
N ASN A 208 -21.34 11.77 -10.88
CA ASN A 208 -22.28 12.71 -10.21
C ASN A 208 -22.20 12.72 -8.66
N VAL A 209 -21.17 12.13 -8.06
CA VAL A 209 -20.97 12.19 -6.61
C VAL A 209 -20.06 13.37 -6.24
N ASP A 210 -18.87 13.44 -6.84
CA ASP A 210 -17.91 14.51 -6.60
C ASP A 210 -17.27 14.99 -7.91
N GLY A 211 -17.45 16.26 -8.23
CA GLY A 211 -16.88 16.91 -9.41
C GLY A 211 -15.76 17.92 -9.09
N ASP A 212 -15.48 18.17 -7.82
CA ASP A 212 -14.45 19.10 -7.38
C ASP A 212 -13.13 18.39 -7.16
N TYR A 213 -12.12 18.72 -7.97
CA TYR A 213 -10.78 18.12 -7.83
C TYR A 213 -10.10 18.42 -6.48
N VAL A 214 -10.42 19.56 -5.83
CA VAL A 214 -9.91 19.90 -4.51
C VAL A 214 -10.51 18.98 -3.44
N SER A 215 -11.81 18.71 -3.52
CA SER A 215 -12.51 17.75 -2.66
C SER A 215 -11.94 16.36 -2.82
N LEU A 216 -11.76 15.89 -4.06
CA LEU A 216 -11.14 14.60 -4.37
C LEU A 216 -9.70 14.50 -3.86
N ALA A 217 -8.92 15.58 -3.95
CA ALA A 217 -7.56 15.63 -3.40
C ALA A 217 -7.55 15.53 -1.88
N LYS A 218 -8.47 16.21 -1.19
CA LYS A 218 -8.63 16.08 0.27
C LYS A 218 -9.03 14.67 0.68
N THR A 219 -9.91 14.03 -0.06
CA THR A 219 -10.28 12.63 0.16
C THR A 219 -9.07 11.71 -0.01
N ALA A 220 -8.23 11.92 -1.03
CA ALA A 220 -7.00 11.17 -1.22
C ALA A 220 -6.00 11.37 -0.05
N MET A 221 -5.88 12.59 0.48
CA MET A 221 -5.04 12.87 1.65
C MET A 221 -5.59 12.20 2.92
N ARG A 222 -6.90 12.26 3.15
CA ARG A 222 -7.57 11.60 4.28
C ARG A 222 -7.37 10.09 4.23
N LEU A 223 -7.52 9.50 3.04
CA LEU A 223 -7.29 8.08 2.80
C LEU A 223 -5.85 7.67 3.09
N ALA A 224 -4.85 8.47 2.69
CA ALA A 224 -3.44 8.23 2.97
C ALA A 224 -3.14 8.29 4.49
N LEU A 225 -3.73 9.23 5.19
CA LEU A 225 -3.61 9.32 6.65
C LEU A 225 -4.26 8.11 7.35
N SER A 226 -5.42 7.66 6.88
CA SER A 226 -6.06 6.43 7.38
C SER A 226 -5.18 5.20 7.14
N CYS A 227 -4.49 5.12 6.00
CA CYS A 227 -3.51 4.07 5.73
C CYS A 227 -2.41 4.02 6.79
N ILE A 228 -1.80 5.16 7.09
CA ILE A 228 -0.71 5.24 8.08
C ILE A 228 -1.21 4.88 9.48
N TYR A 229 -2.24 5.56 9.95
CA TYR A 229 -2.66 5.48 11.36
C TYR A 229 -3.63 4.33 11.63
N GLY A 230 -4.45 3.95 10.67
CA GLY A 230 -5.44 2.89 10.83
C GLY A 230 -4.97 1.50 10.38
N SER A 231 -3.95 1.43 9.54
CA SER A 231 -3.46 0.15 9.00
C SER A 231 -1.97 -0.09 9.28
N LEU A 232 -1.06 0.78 8.83
CA LEU A 232 0.38 0.55 8.93
C LEU A 232 0.89 0.51 10.37
N ILE A 233 0.49 1.47 11.22
CA ILE A 233 0.91 1.46 12.63
C ILE A 233 0.43 0.21 13.36
N PRO A 234 -0.85 -0.19 13.31
CA PRO A 234 -1.28 -1.45 13.91
C PRO A 234 -0.60 -2.69 13.32
N LEU A 235 -0.32 -2.70 12.01
CA LEU A 235 0.38 -3.77 11.33
C LEU A 235 1.81 -3.95 11.89
N GLU A 236 2.61 -2.87 11.89
CA GLU A 236 3.99 -2.89 12.34
C GLU A 236 4.11 -3.28 13.83
N TYR A 237 3.27 -2.67 14.69
CA TYR A 237 3.25 -3.06 16.09
C TYR A 237 2.85 -4.52 16.28
N GLY A 238 1.85 -4.99 15.54
CA GLY A 238 1.40 -6.37 15.62
C GLY A 238 2.45 -7.37 15.15
N GLN A 239 3.17 -7.07 14.07
CA GLN A 239 4.29 -7.90 13.59
C GLN A 239 5.42 -7.98 14.63
N ASP A 240 5.84 -6.84 15.17
CA ASP A 240 6.90 -6.80 16.17
C ASP A 240 6.49 -7.54 17.45
N ILE A 241 5.23 -7.44 17.86
CA ILE A 241 4.70 -8.17 19.02
C ILE A 241 4.75 -9.69 18.79
N LEU A 242 4.37 -10.13 17.59
CA LEU A 242 4.33 -11.55 17.23
C LEU A 242 5.72 -12.15 17.00
N PHE A 243 6.58 -11.44 16.27
CA PHE A 243 7.83 -12.01 15.74
C PHE A 243 9.10 -11.40 16.34
N GLY A 244 8.96 -10.37 17.16
CA GLY A 244 10.06 -9.62 17.76
C GLY A 244 10.39 -8.35 16.97
N THR A 245 10.81 -7.31 17.68
CA THR A 245 11.26 -6.05 17.07
C THR A 245 12.58 -6.25 16.34
N PRO A 246 12.67 -5.91 15.04
CA PRO A 246 13.91 -6.05 14.28
C PRO A 246 15.07 -5.27 14.90
N LYS A 247 16.25 -5.86 14.86
CA LYS A 247 17.50 -5.22 15.31
C LYS A 247 18.45 -5.05 14.13
N PRO A 248 19.29 -4.01 14.10
CA PRO A 248 20.32 -3.88 13.09
C PRO A 248 21.22 -5.10 13.06
N HIS A 249 21.41 -5.71 11.89
CA HIS A 249 22.30 -6.87 11.71
C HIS A 249 22.95 -6.79 10.33
N ARG A 250 24.04 -7.54 10.15
CA ARG A 250 24.62 -7.72 8.82
C ARG A 250 23.74 -8.68 8.02
N MET A 251 23.50 -8.33 6.78
CA MET A 251 22.79 -9.17 5.83
C MET A 251 23.49 -9.18 4.49
N ASN A 252 23.38 -10.29 3.78
CA ASN A 252 23.73 -10.36 2.37
C ASN A 252 22.47 -10.04 1.55
N PHE A 253 22.64 -9.49 0.38
CA PHE A 253 21.56 -9.18 -0.54
C PHE A 253 22.00 -9.45 -1.97
N ASP A 254 21.05 -9.37 -2.91
CA ASP A 254 21.26 -9.70 -4.29
C ASP A 254 21.36 -11.21 -4.56
N PHE A 255 21.52 -11.59 -5.83
CA PHE A 255 21.60 -13.01 -6.22
C PHE A 255 22.91 -13.69 -5.79
N GLY A 256 23.93 -12.93 -5.41
CA GLY A 256 25.18 -13.46 -4.86
C GLY A 256 25.07 -14.18 -3.52
N ILE A 257 23.87 -14.18 -2.88
CA ILE A 257 23.62 -14.96 -1.67
C ILE A 257 23.28 -16.42 -1.96
N LEU A 258 22.95 -16.76 -3.20
CA LEU A 258 22.63 -18.14 -3.59
C LEU A 258 23.90 -18.98 -3.66
N ASP A 259 23.88 -20.13 -3.01
CA ASP A 259 25.01 -21.07 -2.99
C ASP A 259 24.63 -22.34 -3.77
N PRO A 260 25.32 -22.67 -4.90
CA PRO A 260 24.99 -23.82 -5.71
C PRO A 260 25.28 -25.16 -5.03
N SER A 261 26.00 -25.17 -3.89
CA SER A 261 26.30 -26.35 -3.09
C SER A 261 25.15 -26.77 -2.18
N TYR A 262 24.13 -25.91 -2.03
CA TYR A 262 22.99 -26.12 -1.13
C TYR A 262 21.66 -25.99 -1.86
N VAL A 263 20.61 -26.52 -1.24
CA VAL A 263 19.23 -26.21 -1.66
C VAL A 263 18.91 -24.79 -1.22
N ASN A 264 18.72 -23.91 -2.20
CA ASN A 264 18.37 -22.53 -1.94
C ASN A 264 16.83 -22.41 -1.90
N ILE A 265 16.29 -21.89 -0.81
CA ILE A 265 14.87 -21.63 -0.63
C ILE A 265 14.65 -20.12 -0.72
N VAL A 266 13.95 -19.66 -1.74
CA VAL A 266 13.58 -18.24 -1.91
C VAL A 266 12.16 -18.06 -1.43
N VAL A 267 12.01 -17.30 -0.34
CA VAL A 267 10.70 -16.90 0.19
C VAL A 267 10.40 -15.47 -0.27
N ASN A 268 9.32 -15.31 -1.02
CA ASN A 268 8.90 -14.01 -1.57
C ASN A 268 7.44 -13.75 -1.26
N GLY A 269 7.14 -12.59 -0.68
CA GLY A 269 5.78 -12.17 -0.38
C GLY A 269 5.72 -10.94 0.50
N HIS A 270 4.51 -10.49 0.79
CA HIS A 270 4.22 -9.31 1.61
C HIS A 270 3.38 -9.66 2.85
N GLU A 271 2.96 -10.90 2.95
CA GLU A 271 2.18 -11.37 4.09
C GLU A 271 3.02 -11.31 5.37
N PRO A 272 2.42 -10.94 6.51
CA PRO A 272 3.13 -10.93 7.79
C PRO A 272 3.79 -12.26 8.16
N PHE A 273 3.29 -13.36 7.59
CA PHE A 273 3.75 -14.73 7.88
C PHE A 273 4.85 -15.24 6.96
N VAL A 274 5.31 -14.47 5.99
CA VAL A 274 6.39 -14.89 5.08
C VAL A 274 7.65 -15.28 5.85
N GLY A 275 7.98 -14.54 6.91
CA GLY A 275 9.11 -14.86 7.80
C GLY A 275 8.93 -16.12 8.66
N ILE A 276 7.71 -16.66 8.78
CA ILE A 276 7.45 -17.92 9.48
C ILE A 276 7.56 -19.11 8.51
N ALA A 277 7.26 -18.88 7.24
CA ALA A 277 7.35 -19.88 6.20
C ALA A 277 8.81 -20.22 5.84
N SER A 278 9.76 -19.34 6.16
CA SER A 278 11.20 -19.53 5.98
C SER A 278 11.84 -20.18 7.20
#